data_89863d46779bbca62e13b88c36857bca
#
_entry.id   89863d46779bbca62e13b88c36857bca
#
_cell.length_a   1.000
_cell.length_b   1.000
_cell.length_c   1.000
_cell.angle_alpha   90.00
_cell.angle_beta   90.00
_cell.angle_gamma   90.00
#
_symmetry.space_group_name_H-M   'P 1'
#
loop_
_entity.id
_entity.type
_entity.pdbx_description
1 polymer ?
#
loop_
_entity_poly.entity_id
_entity_poly.type
_entity_poly.pdbx_seq_one_letter_code
_entity_poly.pdbx_strand_id
1 'polypeptide(L)'
;AEMLAFQALVRDAASRDARRFLLAGKVEDMLNTVVRQIAFHNFETKFHEARRSGELSSEDMSDIWMETQTAALGPAIRLDDDYRPVWAYIPHFVHTPFYVYAYAFGDCLVNALWQSYQTRAEDDRQMFVNDYRGLLMAGGTKRYDEALAPFGLDATKSSFWHLGLDMIADMIAELEEL
;
A
#
# COMPACT_ATOMS: atom_id res chain seq x y z
N ALA A 1 -2.22 15.31 3.95
CA ALA A 1 -1.25 16.39 3.73
C ALA A 1 -0.29 16.04 2.59
N GLU A 2 0.33 14.86 2.60
CA GLU A 2 1.30 14.42 1.60
C GLU A 2 0.74 14.46 0.17
N MET A 3 -0.42 13.85 -0.06
CA MET A 3 -1.06 13.83 -1.38
C MET A 3 -1.40 15.24 -1.92
N LEU A 4 -1.80 16.17 -1.04
CA LEU A 4 -2.01 17.56 -1.43
C LEU A 4 -0.72 18.23 -1.91
N ALA A 5 0.37 18.03 -1.16
CA ALA A 5 1.67 18.58 -1.51
C ALA A 5 2.21 17.96 -2.81
N PHE A 6 2.09 16.63 -2.94
CA PHE A 6 2.50 15.90 -4.13
C PHE A 6 1.76 16.39 -5.39
N GLN A 7 0.44 16.51 -5.33
CA GLN A 7 -0.35 17.01 -6.46
C GLN A 7 0.02 18.46 -6.84
N ALA A 8 0.32 19.31 -5.86
CA ALA A 8 0.80 20.66 -6.14
C ALA A 8 2.15 20.63 -6.87
N LEU A 9 3.09 19.78 -6.42
CA LEU A 9 4.39 19.60 -7.07
C LEU A 9 4.26 19.09 -8.51
N VAL A 10 3.41 18.10 -8.75
CA VAL A 10 3.17 17.54 -10.09
C VAL A 10 2.53 18.60 -11.02
N ARG A 11 1.54 19.36 -10.52
CA ARG A 11 0.88 20.42 -11.27
C ARG A 11 1.85 21.53 -11.66
N ASP A 12 2.70 21.92 -10.71
CA ASP A 12 3.61 23.07 -10.86
C ASP A 12 5.00 22.64 -11.40
N ALA A 13 5.14 21.40 -11.87
CA ALA A 13 6.38 20.88 -12.42
C ALA A 13 6.86 21.69 -13.62
N ALA A 14 8.14 22.10 -13.60
CA ALA A 14 8.73 23.01 -14.58
C ALA A 14 8.89 22.39 -15.99
N SER A 15 8.83 21.07 -16.13
CA SER A 15 8.97 20.35 -17.39
C SER A 15 8.29 18.99 -17.34
N ARG A 16 8.11 18.38 -18.53
CA ARG A 16 7.64 16.99 -18.66
C ARG A 16 8.55 16.00 -17.95
N ASP A 17 9.86 16.17 -18.02
CA ASP A 17 10.82 15.30 -17.35
C ASP A 17 10.75 15.43 -15.82
N ALA A 18 10.57 16.66 -15.31
CA ALA A 18 10.36 16.89 -13.87
C ALA A 18 9.06 16.22 -13.39
N ARG A 19 7.98 16.31 -14.18
CA ARG A 19 6.70 15.64 -13.89
C ARG A 19 6.86 14.12 -13.88
N ARG A 20 7.53 13.57 -14.90
CA ARG A 20 7.85 12.12 -14.98
C ARG A 20 8.64 11.64 -13.76
N PHE A 21 9.66 12.38 -13.35
CA PHE A 21 10.47 12.04 -12.18
C PHE A 21 9.65 11.99 -10.89
N LEU A 22 8.79 12.98 -10.67
CA LEU A 22 7.91 13.03 -9.49
C LEU A 22 6.92 11.86 -9.47
N LEU A 23 6.27 11.59 -10.60
CA LEU A 23 5.31 10.49 -10.71
C LEU A 23 5.98 9.13 -10.54
N ALA A 24 7.13 8.91 -11.20
CA ALA A 24 7.87 7.65 -11.09
C ALA A 24 8.28 7.36 -9.64
N GLY A 25 8.82 8.36 -8.93
CA GLY A 25 9.18 8.21 -7.52
C GLY A 25 7.96 7.89 -6.64
N LYS A 26 6.83 8.55 -6.88
CA LYS A 26 5.60 8.27 -6.11
C LYS A 26 5.04 6.88 -6.38
N VAL A 27 5.01 6.45 -7.65
CA VAL A 27 4.58 5.10 -8.02
C VAL A 27 5.50 4.05 -7.39
N GLU A 28 6.82 4.24 -7.43
CA GLU A 28 7.78 3.35 -6.78
C GLU A 28 7.52 3.23 -5.28
N ASP A 29 7.33 4.35 -4.57
CA ASP A 29 7.02 4.37 -3.14
C ASP A 29 5.73 3.60 -2.82
N MET A 30 4.67 3.79 -3.63
CA MET A 30 3.39 3.13 -3.43
C MET A 30 3.46 1.62 -3.73
N LEU A 31 4.17 1.20 -4.78
CA LEU A 31 4.42 -0.21 -5.06
C LEU A 31 5.20 -0.89 -3.93
N ASN A 32 6.21 -0.22 -3.39
CA ASN A 32 6.97 -0.71 -2.24
C ASN A 32 6.13 -0.78 -0.96
N THR A 33 5.21 0.16 -0.76
CA THR A 33 4.37 0.22 0.44
C THR A 33 3.16 -0.71 0.36
N VAL A 34 2.60 -0.94 -0.83
CA VAL A 34 1.41 -1.79 -1.00
C VAL A 34 1.80 -3.18 -1.48
N VAL A 35 2.29 -3.30 -2.71
CA VAL A 35 2.53 -4.60 -3.36
C VAL A 35 3.57 -5.43 -2.61
N ARG A 36 4.72 -4.81 -2.31
CA ARG A 36 5.81 -5.49 -1.59
C ARG A 36 5.41 -5.90 -0.18
N GLN A 37 4.68 -5.06 0.55
CA GLN A 37 4.26 -5.39 1.92
C GLN A 37 3.18 -6.49 1.94
N ILE A 38 2.32 -6.57 0.95
CA ILE A 38 1.39 -7.70 0.79
C ILE A 38 2.15 -8.99 0.43
N ALA A 39 3.19 -8.92 -0.40
CA ALA A 39 4.05 -10.07 -0.65
C ALA A 39 4.73 -10.58 0.63
N PHE A 40 5.19 -9.68 1.48
CA PHE A 40 5.76 -10.02 2.79
C PHE A 40 4.72 -10.66 3.72
N HIS A 41 3.52 -10.13 3.77
CA HIS A 41 2.43 -10.73 4.54
C HIS A 41 2.08 -12.14 4.04
N ASN A 42 2.04 -12.35 2.74
CA ASN A 42 1.79 -13.65 2.14
C ASN A 42 2.91 -14.65 2.48
N PHE A 43 4.16 -14.19 2.47
CA PHE A 43 5.28 -14.99 2.93
C PHE A 43 5.14 -15.40 4.39
N GLU A 44 4.88 -14.45 5.30
CA GLU A 44 4.67 -14.75 6.72
C GLU A 44 3.54 -15.77 6.92
N THR A 45 2.42 -15.57 6.25
CA THR A 45 1.26 -16.47 6.36
C THR A 45 1.63 -17.90 5.93
N LYS A 46 2.18 -18.07 4.72
CA LYS A 46 2.58 -19.38 4.20
C LYS A 46 3.67 -20.03 5.04
N PHE A 47 4.67 -19.26 5.46
CA PHE A 47 5.74 -19.74 6.32
C PHE A 47 5.20 -20.28 7.64
N HIS A 48 4.36 -19.51 8.34
CA HIS A 48 3.79 -19.93 9.62
C HIS A 48 2.81 -21.09 9.48
N GLU A 49 2.06 -21.18 8.40
CA GLU A 49 1.21 -22.32 8.09
C GLU A 49 2.04 -23.60 7.86
N ALA A 50 3.08 -23.52 7.04
CA ALA A 50 3.98 -24.65 6.79
C ALA A 50 4.69 -25.09 8.07
N ARG A 51 5.13 -24.14 8.91
CA ARG A 51 5.80 -24.41 10.19
C ARG A 51 4.93 -25.18 11.18
N ARG A 52 3.60 -25.09 11.08
CA ARG A 52 2.66 -25.88 11.92
C ARG A 52 2.75 -27.39 11.65
N SER A 53 3.19 -27.77 10.46
CA SER A 53 3.32 -29.17 10.04
C SER A 53 4.69 -29.77 10.35
N GLY A 54 5.68 -28.98 10.76
CA GLY A 54 7.02 -29.45 11.09
C GLY A 54 8.08 -28.35 11.03
N GLU A 55 9.33 -28.75 11.20
CA GLU A 55 10.47 -27.82 10.99
C GLU A 55 10.66 -27.53 9.51
N LEU A 56 11.06 -26.31 9.24
CA LEU A 56 11.44 -25.86 7.90
C LEU A 56 12.94 -25.60 7.87
N SER A 57 13.59 -26.08 6.83
CA SER A 57 14.96 -25.71 6.50
C SER A 57 15.02 -24.26 5.96
N SER A 58 16.22 -23.70 5.90
CA SER A 58 16.41 -22.39 5.24
C SER A 58 16.05 -22.43 3.76
N GLU A 59 16.18 -23.59 3.12
CA GLU A 59 15.80 -23.81 1.72
C GLU A 59 14.28 -23.77 1.54
N ASP A 60 13.54 -24.47 2.40
CA ASP A 60 12.07 -24.43 2.39
C ASP A 60 11.55 -22.99 2.57
N MET A 61 12.16 -22.22 3.48
CA MET A 61 11.81 -20.80 3.69
C MET A 61 12.12 -19.96 2.46
N SER A 62 13.24 -20.21 1.81
CA SER A 62 13.63 -19.51 0.58
C SER A 62 12.71 -19.85 -0.59
N ASP A 63 12.22 -21.08 -0.69
CA ASP A 63 11.26 -21.47 -1.72
C ASP A 63 9.91 -20.74 -1.53
N ILE A 64 9.39 -20.70 -0.29
CA ILE A 64 8.17 -19.93 0.02
C ILE A 64 8.37 -18.44 -0.29
N TRP A 65 9.54 -17.89 0.05
CA TRP A 65 9.90 -16.50 -0.26
C TRP A 65 9.85 -16.24 -1.76
N MET A 66 10.59 -17.03 -2.55
CA MET A 66 10.65 -16.86 -4.01
C MET A 66 9.28 -16.99 -4.66
N GLU A 67 8.46 -17.97 -4.22
CA GLU A 67 7.10 -18.14 -4.71
C GLU A 67 6.25 -16.87 -4.49
N THR A 68 6.25 -16.33 -3.27
CA THR A 68 5.42 -15.18 -2.93
C THR A 68 5.90 -13.90 -3.59
N GLN A 69 7.22 -13.69 -3.71
CA GLN A 69 7.78 -12.52 -4.39
C GLN A 69 7.53 -12.58 -5.90
N THR A 70 7.74 -13.73 -6.53
CA THR A 70 7.47 -13.91 -7.96
C THR A 70 6.00 -13.67 -8.29
N ALA A 71 5.08 -14.18 -7.47
CA ALA A 71 3.65 -13.97 -7.65
C ALA A 71 3.23 -12.50 -7.54
N ALA A 72 3.86 -11.73 -6.63
CA ALA A 72 3.54 -10.33 -6.40
C ALA A 72 4.16 -9.39 -7.44
N LEU A 73 5.41 -9.63 -7.84
CA LEU A 73 6.16 -8.76 -8.74
C LEU A 73 5.90 -9.06 -10.23
N GLY A 74 5.37 -10.25 -10.51
CA GLY A 74 5.03 -10.65 -11.87
C GLY A 74 6.25 -10.89 -12.79
N PRO A 75 6.00 -11.16 -14.07
CA PRO A 75 7.04 -11.61 -15.00
C PRO A 75 8.00 -10.51 -15.48
N ALA A 76 7.69 -9.24 -15.18
CA ALA A 76 8.55 -8.10 -15.56
C ALA A 76 9.82 -8.02 -14.69
N ILE A 77 9.80 -8.62 -13.51
CA ILE A 77 10.94 -8.63 -12.57
C ILE A 77 11.53 -10.03 -12.52
N ARG A 78 12.82 -10.12 -12.86
CA ARG A 78 13.57 -11.37 -12.70
C ARG A 78 14.21 -11.41 -11.32
N LEU A 79 13.88 -12.44 -10.56
CA LEU A 79 14.48 -12.72 -9.26
C LEU A 79 15.55 -13.83 -9.45
N ASP A 80 16.81 -13.51 -9.19
CA ASP A 80 17.91 -14.46 -9.24
C ASP A 80 18.10 -15.18 -7.89
N ASP A 81 18.96 -16.21 -7.87
CA ASP A 81 19.21 -17.03 -6.67
C ASP A 81 19.73 -16.22 -5.48
N ASP A 82 20.42 -15.12 -5.71
CA ASP A 82 20.89 -14.20 -4.67
C ASP A 82 19.72 -13.55 -3.88
N TYR A 83 18.51 -13.55 -4.43
CA TYR A 83 17.32 -13.04 -3.76
C TYR A 83 16.70 -14.05 -2.81
N ARG A 84 17.03 -15.34 -2.90
CA ARG A 84 16.48 -16.43 -2.09
C ARG A 84 16.62 -16.19 -0.57
N PRO A 85 17.77 -15.77 -0.03
CA PRO A 85 17.95 -15.58 1.41
C PRO A 85 17.46 -14.21 1.91
N VAL A 86 16.91 -13.32 1.07
CA VAL A 86 16.57 -11.94 1.44
C VAL A 86 15.47 -11.86 2.51
N TRP A 87 14.63 -12.87 2.65
CA TRP A 87 13.67 -12.95 3.76
C TRP A 87 14.35 -12.79 5.14
N ALA A 88 15.57 -13.29 5.32
CA ALA A 88 16.32 -13.19 6.57
C ALA A 88 16.76 -11.75 6.89
N TYR A 89 16.79 -10.85 5.90
CA TYR A 89 17.11 -9.45 6.07
C TYR A 89 15.93 -8.60 6.58
N ILE A 90 14.69 -9.13 6.54
CA ILE A 90 13.50 -8.37 6.91
C ILE A 90 13.26 -8.47 8.42
N PRO A 91 13.56 -7.41 9.20
CA PRO A 91 13.49 -7.49 10.66
C PRO A 91 12.06 -7.66 11.18
N HIS A 92 11.05 -7.29 10.41
CA HIS A 92 9.64 -7.42 10.78
C HIS A 92 9.25 -8.87 11.05
N PHE A 93 9.78 -9.83 10.28
CA PHE A 93 9.45 -11.24 10.44
C PHE A 93 9.90 -11.82 11.78
N VAL A 94 10.87 -11.16 12.44
CA VAL A 94 11.42 -11.59 13.73
C VAL A 94 10.91 -10.74 14.90
N HIS A 95 10.91 -9.40 14.72
CA HIS A 95 10.66 -8.48 15.82
C HIS A 95 9.20 -8.01 15.91
N THR A 96 8.47 -8.03 14.80
CA THR A 96 7.07 -7.59 14.74
C THR A 96 6.26 -8.47 13.78
N PRO A 97 6.12 -9.77 14.07
CA PRO A 97 5.42 -10.70 13.19
C PRO A 97 4.01 -10.22 12.85
N PHE A 98 3.60 -10.47 11.60
CA PHE A 98 2.28 -10.12 11.08
C PHE A 98 1.94 -8.62 11.11
N TYR A 99 2.93 -7.73 11.20
CA TYR A 99 2.71 -6.28 11.18
C TYR A 99 2.70 -5.68 9.78
N VAL A 100 3.41 -6.29 8.83
CA VAL A 100 3.70 -5.68 7.51
C VAL A 100 2.46 -5.30 6.71
N TYR A 101 1.33 -5.99 6.86
CA TYR A 101 0.08 -5.62 6.21
C TYR A 101 -0.41 -4.19 6.57
N ALA A 102 -0.02 -3.69 7.75
CA ALA A 102 -0.45 -2.39 8.24
C ALA A 102 0.06 -1.23 7.35
N TYR A 103 1.18 -1.41 6.66
CA TYR A 103 1.69 -0.44 5.69
C TYR A 103 0.76 -0.33 4.48
N ALA A 104 0.42 -1.44 3.86
CA ALA A 104 -0.52 -1.47 2.74
C ALA A 104 -1.91 -0.97 3.16
N PHE A 105 -2.39 -1.35 4.34
CA PHE A 105 -3.65 -0.85 4.89
C PHE A 105 -3.62 0.68 5.03
N GLY A 106 -2.57 1.23 5.62
CA GLY A 106 -2.43 2.67 5.84
C GLY A 106 -2.40 3.46 4.53
N ASP A 107 -1.62 3.00 3.55
CA ASP A 107 -1.53 3.65 2.24
C ASP A 107 -2.87 3.60 1.49
N CYS A 108 -3.49 2.42 1.38
CA CYS A 108 -4.81 2.29 0.76
C CYS A 108 -5.88 3.11 1.47
N LEU A 109 -5.85 3.22 2.80
CA LEU A 109 -6.76 4.07 3.57
C LEU A 109 -6.59 5.55 3.21
N VAL A 110 -5.36 6.04 3.18
CA VAL A 110 -5.07 7.44 2.82
C VAL A 110 -5.54 7.73 1.39
N ASN A 111 -5.29 6.82 0.46
CA ASN A 111 -5.69 6.95 -0.93
C ASN A 111 -7.22 6.91 -1.10
N ALA A 112 -7.92 6.02 -0.38
CA ALA A 112 -9.38 5.95 -0.38
C ALA A 112 -10.02 7.23 0.19
N LEU A 113 -9.48 7.76 1.29
CA LEU A 113 -9.91 9.04 1.85
C LEU A 113 -9.67 10.19 0.90
N TRP A 114 -8.51 10.20 0.23
CA TRP A 114 -8.18 11.23 -0.75
C TRP A 114 -9.11 11.19 -1.94
N GLN A 115 -9.36 10.03 -2.52
CA GLN A 115 -10.29 9.85 -3.63
C GLN A 115 -11.72 10.25 -3.24
N SER A 116 -12.16 9.85 -2.04
CA SER A 116 -13.45 10.27 -1.50
C SER A 116 -13.56 11.79 -1.34
N TYR A 117 -12.50 12.47 -0.95
CA TYR A 117 -12.47 13.94 -0.87
C TYR A 117 -12.56 14.60 -2.24
N GLN A 118 -11.80 14.10 -3.23
CA GLN A 118 -11.76 14.68 -4.58
C GLN A 118 -13.08 14.57 -5.34
N THR A 119 -13.78 13.45 -5.16
CA THR A 119 -15.05 13.17 -5.85
C THR A 119 -16.26 13.85 -5.22
N ARG A 120 -16.11 14.46 -4.03
CA ARG A 120 -17.21 15.19 -3.38
C ARG A 120 -17.49 16.52 -4.04
N ALA A 121 -18.77 16.91 -4.03
CA ALA A 121 -19.19 18.27 -4.39
C ALA A 121 -18.51 19.31 -3.48
N GLU A 122 -18.27 20.50 -3.99
CA GLU A 122 -17.57 21.58 -3.27
C GLU A 122 -18.23 21.87 -1.90
N ASP A 123 -19.56 21.91 -1.88
CA ASP A 123 -20.33 22.20 -0.66
C ASP A 123 -20.18 21.11 0.43
N ASP A 124 -19.87 19.87 0.04
CA ASP A 124 -19.70 18.73 0.96
C ASP A 124 -18.26 18.59 1.47
N ARG A 125 -17.29 19.29 0.87
CA ARG A 125 -15.87 19.18 1.25
C ARG A 125 -15.59 19.67 2.67
N GLN A 126 -16.31 20.70 3.11
CA GLN A 126 -16.16 21.20 4.48
C GLN A 126 -16.62 20.17 5.54
N MET A 127 -17.69 19.43 5.22
CA MET A 127 -18.16 18.33 6.09
C MET A 127 -17.10 17.23 6.15
N PHE A 128 -16.56 16.82 5.01
CA PHE A 128 -15.46 15.85 4.95
C PHE A 128 -14.25 16.28 5.81
N VAL A 129 -13.84 17.54 5.74
CA VAL A 129 -12.72 18.07 6.54
C VAL A 129 -13.01 17.98 8.04
N ASN A 130 -14.25 18.24 8.45
CA ASN A 130 -14.65 18.12 9.86
C ASN A 130 -14.63 16.65 10.31
N ASP A 131 -15.13 15.73 9.50
CA ASP A 131 -15.10 14.29 9.76
C ASP A 131 -13.65 13.78 9.83
N TYR A 132 -12.78 14.24 8.94
CA TYR A 132 -11.35 13.90 8.94
C TYR A 132 -10.63 14.40 10.20
N ARG A 133 -10.95 15.60 10.67
CA ARG A 133 -10.45 16.10 11.97
C ARG A 133 -10.96 15.23 13.11
N GLY A 134 -12.22 14.82 13.08
CA GLY A 134 -12.80 13.90 14.05
C GLY A 134 -12.08 12.54 14.08
N LEU A 135 -11.74 12.00 12.91
CA LEU A 135 -10.95 10.78 12.77
C LEU A 135 -9.57 10.92 13.44
N LEU A 136 -8.86 12.00 13.14
CA LEU A 136 -7.53 12.26 13.72
C LEU A 136 -7.60 12.46 15.25
N MET A 137 -8.62 13.18 15.75
CA MET A 137 -8.81 13.40 17.17
C MET A 137 -9.19 12.12 17.93
N ALA A 138 -9.87 11.19 17.29
CA ALA A 138 -10.23 9.90 17.88
C ALA A 138 -8.99 9.02 18.12
N GLY A 139 -7.94 9.18 17.33
CA GLY A 139 -6.74 8.33 17.42
C GLY A 139 -7.10 6.86 17.33
N GLY A 140 -6.59 6.05 18.28
CA GLY A 140 -6.85 4.61 18.35
C GLY A 140 -8.07 4.20 19.21
N THR A 141 -8.97 5.14 19.58
CA THR A 141 -10.08 4.86 20.48
C THR A 141 -11.32 4.26 19.83
N LYS A 142 -11.39 4.31 18.49
CA LYS A 142 -12.50 3.75 17.70
C LYS A 142 -12.06 2.53 16.91
N ARG A 143 -13.00 1.62 16.69
CA ARG A 143 -12.79 0.55 15.71
C ARG A 143 -12.76 1.15 14.29
N TYR A 144 -12.10 0.47 13.34
CA TYR A 144 -11.95 0.97 11.98
C TYR A 144 -13.30 1.19 11.26
N ASP A 145 -14.30 0.33 11.51
CA ASP A 145 -15.65 0.45 10.97
C ASP A 145 -16.36 1.73 11.45
N GLU A 146 -16.28 2.02 12.74
CA GLU A 146 -16.83 3.26 13.33
C GLU A 146 -16.06 4.51 12.84
N ALA A 147 -14.74 4.37 12.68
CA ALA A 147 -13.88 5.47 12.24
C ALA A 147 -14.10 5.84 10.77
N LEU A 148 -14.42 4.86 9.92
CA LEU A 148 -14.60 5.05 8.47
C LEU A 148 -16.06 5.33 8.06
N ALA A 149 -17.03 5.03 8.91
CA ALA A 149 -18.45 5.24 8.62
C ALA A 149 -18.81 6.68 8.16
N PRO A 150 -18.27 7.78 8.75
CA PRO A 150 -18.56 9.14 8.28
C PRO A 150 -18.17 9.41 6.84
N PHE A 151 -17.20 8.65 6.31
CA PHE A 151 -16.73 8.78 4.92
C PHE A 151 -17.48 7.88 3.95
N GLY A 152 -18.36 7.00 4.45
CA GLY A 152 -19.04 5.99 3.64
C GLY A 152 -18.11 4.85 3.19
N LEU A 153 -16.98 4.68 3.87
CA LEU A 153 -15.95 3.68 3.55
C LEU A 153 -16.12 2.42 4.43
N ASP A 154 -15.92 1.27 3.82
CA ASP A 154 -16.02 -0.04 4.47
C ASP A 154 -14.84 -0.93 4.05
N ALA A 155 -13.85 -1.05 4.94
CA ALA A 155 -12.63 -1.82 4.67
C ALA A 155 -12.85 -3.34 4.56
N THR A 156 -14.06 -3.84 4.85
CA THR A 156 -14.43 -5.25 4.63
C THR A 156 -14.79 -5.54 3.18
N LYS A 157 -15.01 -4.50 2.38
CA LYS A 157 -15.41 -4.61 0.97
C LYS A 157 -14.23 -4.39 0.04
N SER A 158 -14.16 -5.17 -1.03
CA SER A 158 -13.13 -5.00 -2.07
C SER A 158 -13.14 -3.60 -2.69
N SER A 159 -14.30 -2.97 -2.82
CA SER A 159 -14.42 -1.61 -3.37
C SER A 159 -13.61 -0.56 -2.60
N PHE A 160 -13.42 -0.72 -1.30
CA PHE A 160 -12.55 0.15 -0.51
C PHE A 160 -11.08 0.08 -0.98
N TRP A 161 -10.59 -1.14 -1.19
CA TRP A 161 -9.21 -1.38 -1.62
C TRP A 161 -8.98 -0.91 -3.06
N HIS A 162 -9.98 -1.10 -3.93
CA HIS A 162 -9.93 -0.60 -5.31
C HIS A 162 -9.75 0.92 -5.39
N LEU A 163 -10.35 1.71 -4.50
CA LEU A 163 -10.12 3.16 -4.48
C LEU A 163 -8.65 3.54 -4.38
N GLY A 164 -7.89 2.82 -3.54
CA GLY A 164 -6.44 3.04 -3.41
C GLY A 164 -5.64 2.50 -4.59
N LEU A 165 -5.98 1.31 -5.07
CA LEU A 165 -5.28 0.65 -6.17
C LEU A 165 -5.52 1.34 -7.51
N ASP A 166 -6.74 1.80 -7.77
CA ASP A 166 -7.08 2.54 -8.99
C ASP A 166 -6.29 3.85 -9.07
N MET A 167 -6.06 4.52 -7.94
CA MET A 167 -5.23 5.72 -7.92
C MET A 167 -3.76 5.44 -8.31
N ILE A 168 -3.22 4.29 -7.92
CA ILE A 168 -1.87 3.86 -8.35
C ILE A 168 -1.90 3.57 -9.86
N ALA A 169 -2.91 2.87 -10.35
CA ALA A 169 -3.07 2.57 -11.76
C ALA A 169 -3.19 3.83 -12.62
N ASP A 170 -3.95 4.83 -12.16
CA ASP A 170 -4.08 6.13 -12.84
C ASP A 170 -2.74 6.87 -12.94
N MET A 171 -1.92 6.84 -11.86
CA MET A 171 -0.58 7.45 -11.89
C MET A 171 0.37 6.68 -12.84
N ILE A 172 0.27 5.36 -12.94
CA ILE A 172 1.04 4.56 -13.89
C ILE A 172 0.62 4.90 -15.31
N ALA A 173 -0.67 4.98 -15.61
CA ALA A 173 -1.18 5.35 -16.92
C ALA A 173 -0.70 6.76 -17.33
N GLU A 174 -0.76 7.73 -16.42
CA GLU A 174 -0.20 9.07 -16.66
C GLU A 174 1.31 9.03 -16.94
N LEU A 175 2.05 8.20 -16.21
CA LEU A 175 3.50 8.05 -16.39
C LEU A 175 3.86 7.43 -17.75
N GLU A 176 3.04 6.51 -18.25
CA GLU A 176 3.20 5.90 -19.58
C GLU A 176 2.98 6.90 -20.72
N GLU A 177 2.12 7.92 -20.53
CA GLU A 177 1.87 8.99 -21.49
C GLU A 177 2.99 10.05 -21.52
N LEU A 178 3.84 10.10 -20.50
CA LEU A 178 4.96 11.02 -20.35
C LEU A 178 6.28 10.42 -20.90
#